data_7f22ed91a62ec4a434120847e9036ade
#
_entry.id   7f22ed91a62ec4a434120847e9036ade
#
_cell.length_a   1.000
_cell.length_b   1.000
_cell.length_c   1.000
_cell.angle_alpha   90.00
_cell.angle_beta   90.00
_cell.angle_gamma   90.00
#
_symmetry.space_group_name_H-M   'P 1'
#
loop_
_entity.id
_entity.type
_entity.pdbx_description
1 polymer ?
#
loop_
_entity_poly.entity_id
_entity_poly.type
_entity_poly.pdbx_seq_one_letter_code
_entity_poly.pdbx_strand_id
1 'polypeptide(L)'
;MPLTYLKKQYRARQTRWTPTGDQFAFADSVDFLNHEHWDLASAGSGPLFGRAYLACLEAHKPAQLSFKYALVYRQGQPVACLVMQVLDSDLSVFLPRNSPLAHGGRLLSTRIFICGSLLCWGNRGVAVRQGIKPETVWPSVAEAIYRVRRSARLSGETDFVLVRDLPSAHPDSAILEDYSYSTVDVEADMVLNLRDWKSYDDYLGSLQSKYRKAAKDVLKNISKAGCVVEELADFESYEQRLFELYRLVLERIF
;
A
#
# COMPACT_ATOMS: atom_id res chain seq x y z
N MET A 1 -2.37 31.21 -18.68
CA MET A 1 -2.58 30.30 -17.53
C MET A 1 -3.73 30.81 -16.69
N PRO A 2 -4.74 30.00 -16.35
CA PRO A 2 -5.88 30.48 -15.56
C PRO A 2 -5.43 30.87 -14.15
N LEU A 3 -5.96 31.99 -13.65
CA LEU A 3 -5.72 32.51 -12.28
C LEU A 3 -5.98 31.48 -11.17
N THR A 4 -6.88 30.52 -11.42
CA THR A 4 -7.19 29.40 -10.55
C THR A 4 -6.00 28.46 -10.35
N TYR A 5 -5.20 28.21 -11.39
CA TYR A 5 -3.99 27.40 -11.31
C TYR A 5 -2.91 28.06 -10.43
N LEU A 6 -2.69 29.34 -10.60
CA LEU A 6 -1.72 30.09 -9.79
C LEU A 6 -2.15 30.16 -8.31
N LYS A 7 -3.45 30.33 -8.03
CA LYS A 7 -3.98 30.28 -6.66
C LYS A 7 -3.80 28.90 -6.02
N LYS A 8 -4.02 27.80 -6.77
CA LYS A 8 -3.81 26.44 -6.28
C LYS A 8 -2.34 26.20 -5.96
N GLN A 9 -1.44 26.60 -6.84
CA GLN A 9 0.02 26.52 -6.63
C GLN A 9 0.49 27.35 -5.42
N TYR A 10 -0.05 28.54 -5.22
CA TYR A 10 0.29 29.38 -4.08
C TYR A 10 -0.18 28.77 -2.76
N ARG A 11 -1.42 28.26 -2.70
CA ARG A 11 -1.95 27.54 -1.54
C ARG A 11 -1.10 26.31 -1.21
N ALA A 12 -0.84 25.46 -2.19
CA ALA A 12 -0.01 24.26 -2.01
C ALA A 12 1.40 24.61 -1.50
N ARG A 13 1.97 25.74 -1.93
CA ARG A 13 3.25 26.23 -1.42
C ARG A 13 3.16 26.67 0.04
N GLN A 14 2.11 27.40 0.42
CA GLN A 14 1.91 27.81 1.82
C GLN A 14 1.68 26.61 2.72
N THR A 15 0.79 25.69 2.34
CA THR A 15 0.47 24.49 3.11
C THR A 15 1.72 23.64 3.39
N ARG A 16 2.60 23.45 2.39
CA ARG A 16 3.85 22.70 2.56
C ARG A 16 4.84 23.31 3.57
N TRP A 17 4.75 24.62 3.82
CA TRP A 17 5.67 25.31 4.72
C TRP A 17 5.09 25.55 6.11
N THR A 18 3.83 25.18 6.34
CA THR A 18 3.17 25.36 7.64
C THR A 18 3.17 24.03 8.39
N PRO A 19 3.98 23.86 9.46
CA PRO A 19 3.94 22.67 10.29
C PRO A 19 2.56 22.49 10.93
N THR A 20 2.12 21.24 11.05
CA THR A 20 0.82 20.89 11.67
C THR A 20 0.80 21.09 13.19
N GLY A 21 1.99 21.15 13.81
CA GLY A 21 2.14 21.16 15.26
C GLY A 21 2.13 19.79 15.90
N ASP A 22 1.85 18.73 15.11
CA ASP A 22 1.96 17.35 15.58
C ASP A 22 3.43 16.93 15.72
N GLN A 23 3.69 15.95 16.59
CA GLN A 23 5.02 15.37 16.82
C GLN A 23 5.16 14.05 16.04
N PHE A 24 6.39 13.70 15.70
CA PHE A 24 6.68 12.52 14.89
C PHE A 24 7.83 11.72 15.50
N ALA A 25 7.66 10.40 15.56
CA ALA A 25 8.76 9.46 15.75
C ALA A 25 8.99 8.71 14.43
N PHE A 26 10.23 8.67 13.96
CA PHE A 26 10.61 7.98 12.72
C PHE A 26 11.58 6.84 13.04
N ALA A 27 11.47 5.74 12.31
CA ALA A 27 12.37 4.60 12.46
C ALA A 27 12.55 3.86 11.11
N ASP A 28 13.64 3.10 11.01
CA ASP A 28 13.97 2.23 9.88
C ASP A 28 13.54 0.77 10.11
N SER A 29 13.13 0.45 11.33
CA SER A 29 12.49 -0.79 11.72
C SER A 29 11.31 -0.50 12.62
N VAL A 30 10.25 -1.31 12.51
CA VAL A 30 9.06 -1.19 13.36
C VAL A 30 9.39 -1.43 14.83
N ASP A 31 10.40 -2.23 15.12
CA ASP A 31 10.85 -2.56 16.49
C ASP A 31 11.52 -1.40 17.23
N PHE A 32 11.95 -0.36 16.51
CA PHE A 32 12.54 0.85 17.12
C PHE A 32 11.48 1.88 17.55
N LEU A 33 10.21 1.65 17.21
CA LEU A 33 9.10 2.50 17.66
C LEU A 33 8.48 1.96 18.94
N ASN A 34 7.77 2.82 19.66
CA ASN A 34 7.01 2.38 20.83
C ASN A 34 5.91 1.41 20.41
N HIS A 35 5.98 0.17 20.88
CA HIS A 35 5.12 -0.93 20.49
C HIS A 35 3.66 -0.69 20.87
N GLU A 36 3.38 -0.24 22.08
CA GLU A 36 2.02 0.04 22.56
C GLU A 36 1.37 1.16 21.75
N HIS A 37 2.15 2.22 21.44
CA HIS A 37 1.65 3.33 20.64
C HIS A 37 1.40 2.93 19.18
N TRP A 38 2.24 2.03 18.63
CA TRP A 38 2.02 1.47 17.29
C TRP A 38 0.74 0.66 17.24
N ASP A 39 0.59 -0.29 18.18
CA ASP A 39 -0.58 -1.16 18.24
C ASP A 39 -1.87 -0.36 18.46
N LEU A 40 -1.82 0.72 19.27
CA LEU A 40 -2.95 1.62 19.49
C LEU A 40 -3.31 2.42 18.22
N ALA A 41 -2.32 2.92 17.50
CA ALA A 41 -2.53 3.69 16.26
C ALA A 41 -3.04 2.83 15.11
N SER A 42 -2.62 1.56 15.04
CA SER A 42 -2.97 0.61 13.98
C SER A 42 -4.18 -0.26 14.29
N ALA A 43 -4.75 -0.15 15.50
CA ALA A 43 -5.88 -0.97 15.92
C ALA A 43 -7.04 -0.90 14.91
N GLY A 44 -7.51 -2.07 14.45
CA GLY A 44 -8.59 -2.18 13.46
C GLY A 44 -8.19 -1.93 12.00
N SER A 45 -6.90 -1.64 11.71
CA SER A 45 -6.42 -1.42 10.33
C SER A 45 -6.02 -2.71 9.60
N GLY A 46 -6.20 -3.86 10.26
CA GLY A 46 -5.94 -5.17 9.69
C GLY A 46 -4.50 -5.68 9.90
N PRO A 47 -4.24 -6.93 9.49
CA PRO A 47 -2.99 -7.63 9.79
C PRO A 47 -1.76 -7.00 9.12
N LEU A 48 -1.93 -6.27 8.03
CA LEU A 48 -0.84 -5.64 7.28
C LEU A 48 -0.10 -4.53 8.06
N PHE A 49 -0.69 -4.06 9.16
CA PHE A 49 -0.05 -3.14 10.12
C PHE A 49 0.47 -3.85 11.38
N GLY A 50 0.27 -5.16 11.48
CA GLY A 50 0.77 -5.96 12.60
C GLY A 50 2.30 -5.97 12.65
N ARG A 51 2.89 -5.70 13.83
CA ARG A 51 4.35 -5.62 14.00
C ARG A 51 5.06 -6.91 13.60
N ALA A 52 4.52 -8.08 13.95
CA ALA A 52 5.10 -9.37 13.56
C ALA A 52 5.14 -9.54 12.03
N TYR A 53 4.08 -9.12 11.32
CA TYR A 53 4.05 -9.13 9.86
C TYR A 53 5.10 -8.17 9.26
N LEU A 54 5.19 -6.96 9.79
CA LEU A 54 6.15 -5.96 9.30
C LEU A 54 7.59 -6.39 9.55
N ALA A 55 7.89 -6.95 10.72
CA ALA A 55 9.21 -7.52 11.04
C ALA A 55 9.57 -8.70 10.12
N CYS A 56 8.60 -9.55 9.79
CA CYS A 56 8.79 -10.62 8.80
C CYS A 56 9.14 -10.05 7.41
N LEU A 57 8.42 -9.01 6.95
CA LEU A 57 8.74 -8.34 5.68
C LEU A 57 10.13 -7.71 5.69
N GLU A 58 10.52 -7.07 6.79
CA GLU A 58 11.87 -6.48 6.94
C GLU A 58 12.96 -7.54 6.83
N ALA A 59 12.76 -8.70 7.46
CA ALA A 59 13.73 -9.81 7.46
C ALA A 59 13.91 -10.45 6.07
N HIS A 60 12.85 -10.44 5.24
CA HIS A 60 12.82 -11.14 3.94
C HIS A 60 12.74 -10.20 2.73
N LYS A 61 12.95 -8.91 2.94
CA LYS A 61 12.89 -7.91 1.87
C LYS A 61 13.99 -8.08 0.81
N PRO A 62 13.74 -7.70 -0.45
CA PRO A 62 14.79 -7.56 -1.46
C PRO A 62 15.85 -6.54 -1.02
N ALA A 63 17.10 -6.72 -1.46
CA ALA A 63 18.21 -5.84 -1.10
C ALA A 63 17.97 -4.36 -1.51
N GLN A 64 17.21 -4.15 -2.61
CA GLN A 64 16.89 -2.83 -3.13
C GLN A 64 15.78 -2.12 -2.35
N LEU A 65 15.11 -2.80 -1.41
CA LEU A 65 13.99 -2.27 -0.65
C LEU A 65 14.40 -1.99 0.79
N SER A 66 14.11 -0.79 1.27
CA SER A 66 14.24 -0.43 2.68
C SER A 66 12.92 0.07 3.23
N PHE A 67 12.72 -0.14 4.53
CA PHE A 67 11.51 0.30 5.22
C PHE A 67 11.76 1.60 5.99
N LYS A 68 10.71 2.38 6.12
CA LYS A 68 10.63 3.56 6.97
C LYS A 68 9.27 3.56 7.65
N TYR A 69 9.25 3.90 8.92
CA TYR A 69 8.04 3.96 9.72
C TYR A 69 7.91 5.30 10.39
N ALA A 70 6.66 5.70 10.65
CA ALA A 70 6.41 6.87 11.46
C ALA A 70 5.25 6.64 12.41
N LEU A 71 5.35 7.20 13.62
CA LEU A 71 4.23 7.44 14.52
C LEU A 71 3.96 8.94 14.55
N VAL A 72 2.70 9.30 14.45
CA VAL A 72 2.21 10.68 14.55
C VAL A 72 1.55 10.87 15.90
N TYR A 73 1.97 11.90 16.63
CA TYR A 73 1.47 12.23 17.94
C TYR A 73 0.80 13.59 17.95
N ARG A 74 -0.38 13.65 18.55
CA ARG A 74 -1.11 14.88 18.82
C ARG A 74 -1.34 15.01 20.30
N GLN A 75 -0.84 16.10 20.90
CA GLN A 75 -0.92 16.30 22.37
C GLN A 75 -0.40 15.09 23.17
N GLY A 76 0.71 14.51 22.73
CA GLY A 76 1.34 13.36 23.37
C GLY A 76 0.65 12.01 23.14
N GLN A 77 -0.47 11.96 22.40
CA GLN A 77 -1.19 10.72 22.09
C GLN A 77 -0.93 10.27 20.65
N PRO A 78 -0.69 8.95 20.40
CA PRO A 78 -0.55 8.44 19.05
C PRO A 78 -1.89 8.53 18.32
N VAL A 79 -1.89 9.14 17.13
CA VAL A 79 -3.08 9.37 16.31
C VAL A 79 -3.04 8.62 14.99
N ALA A 80 -1.85 8.31 14.49
CA ALA A 80 -1.66 7.51 13.28
C ALA A 80 -0.29 6.84 13.26
N CYS A 81 -0.16 5.80 12.44
CA CYS A 81 1.12 5.22 12.07
C CYS A 81 1.23 5.08 10.54
N LEU A 82 2.46 5.17 10.04
CA LEU A 82 2.78 5.09 8.62
C LEU A 82 3.78 3.97 8.36
N VAL A 83 3.49 3.19 7.32
CA VAL A 83 4.40 2.23 6.70
C VAL A 83 4.85 2.82 5.38
N MET A 84 6.15 2.99 5.22
CA MET A 84 6.76 3.59 4.05
C MET A 84 7.92 2.73 3.57
N GLN A 85 8.22 2.80 2.29
CA GLN A 85 9.29 2.05 1.66
C GLN A 85 10.12 2.96 0.77
N VAL A 86 11.40 2.64 0.65
CA VAL A 86 12.29 3.25 -0.34
C VAL A 86 12.81 2.15 -1.24
N LEU A 87 12.53 2.26 -2.52
CA LEU A 87 12.99 1.35 -3.55
C LEU A 87 14.12 1.99 -4.35
N ASP A 88 15.29 1.38 -4.32
CA ASP A 88 16.35 1.66 -5.27
C ASP A 88 16.12 0.85 -6.53
N SER A 89 15.78 1.50 -7.62
CA SER A 89 15.46 0.83 -8.89
C SER A 89 16.21 1.45 -10.05
N ASP A 90 16.34 0.66 -11.11
CA ASP A 90 16.76 1.16 -12.40
C ASP A 90 15.53 1.75 -13.12
N LEU A 91 15.67 2.93 -13.70
CA LEU A 91 14.59 3.58 -14.44
C LEU A 91 14.05 2.71 -15.58
N SER A 92 14.86 1.77 -16.09
CA SER A 92 14.45 0.82 -17.13
C SER A 92 13.23 -0.02 -16.77
N VAL A 93 13.01 -0.28 -15.47
CA VAL A 93 11.85 -1.05 -14.99
C VAL A 93 10.52 -0.34 -15.28
N PHE A 94 10.53 0.99 -15.39
CA PHE A 94 9.34 1.82 -15.65
C PHE A 94 9.16 2.19 -17.12
N LEU A 95 10.12 1.81 -17.97
CA LEU A 95 10.07 2.12 -19.40
C LEU A 95 9.43 0.94 -20.16
N PRO A 96 8.67 1.22 -21.23
CA PRO A 96 8.19 0.17 -22.12
C PRO A 96 9.37 -0.68 -22.62
N ARG A 97 9.21 -2.01 -22.66
CA ARG A 97 10.27 -2.95 -23.10
C ARG A 97 10.88 -2.60 -24.46
N ASN A 98 10.12 -1.93 -25.33
CA ASN A 98 10.54 -1.50 -26.65
C ASN A 98 11.17 -0.10 -26.70
N SER A 99 11.37 0.56 -25.55
CA SER A 99 12.00 1.87 -25.50
C SER A 99 13.50 1.76 -25.74
N PRO A 100 14.09 2.58 -26.64
CA PRO A 100 15.55 2.65 -26.82
C PRO A 100 16.27 3.01 -25.52
N LEU A 101 15.62 3.74 -24.62
CA LEU A 101 16.14 4.13 -23.32
C LEU A 101 16.14 2.95 -22.32
N ALA A 102 15.33 1.91 -22.52
CA ALA A 102 15.34 0.72 -21.69
C ALA A 102 16.68 -0.06 -21.81
N HIS A 103 17.34 0.04 -22.94
CA HIS A 103 18.64 -0.62 -23.20
C HIS A 103 19.84 0.19 -22.71
N GLY A 104 19.66 1.51 -22.49
CA GLY A 104 20.67 2.41 -21.92
C GLY A 104 20.50 2.73 -20.44
N GLY A 105 19.44 2.23 -19.83
CA GLY A 105 18.93 2.62 -18.51
C GLY A 105 19.77 2.24 -17.30
N ARG A 106 20.81 1.43 -17.46
CA ARG A 106 21.77 1.12 -16.39
C ARG A 106 22.53 2.34 -15.82
N LEU A 107 22.34 3.51 -16.40
CA LEU A 107 23.02 4.75 -16.02
C LEU A 107 22.15 5.67 -15.12
N LEU A 108 20.88 5.37 -14.92
CA LEU A 108 19.96 6.23 -14.15
C LEU A 108 19.33 5.41 -13.01
N SER A 109 20.05 5.29 -11.91
CA SER A 109 19.48 4.81 -10.63
C SER A 109 18.39 5.78 -10.21
N THR A 110 17.21 5.26 -9.96
CA THR A 110 16.04 6.03 -9.48
C THR A 110 15.63 5.50 -8.12
N ARG A 111 15.48 6.42 -7.18
CA ARG A 111 15.00 6.08 -5.85
C ARG A 111 13.57 6.56 -5.66
N ILE A 112 12.67 5.62 -5.38
CA ILE A 112 11.24 5.88 -5.21
C ILE A 112 10.89 5.75 -3.73
N PHE A 113 10.36 6.82 -3.17
CA PHE A 113 9.80 6.81 -1.83
C PHE A 113 8.30 6.52 -1.90
N ILE A 114 7.85 5.50 -1.20
CA ILE A 114 6.49 4.96 -1.27
C ILE A 114 5.86 5.01 0.12
N CYS A 115 4.73 5.69 0.26
CA CYS A 115 3.83 5.51 1.39
C CYS A 115 2.83 4.41 1.02
N GLY A 116 2.96 3.26 1.66
CA GLY A 116 2.30 2.01 1.30
C GLY A 116 3.29 0.86 1.24
N SER A 117 2.87 -0.28 0.72
CA SER A 117 3.71 -1.44 0.54
C SER A 117 3.73 -1.90 -0.92
N LEU A 118 4.92 -2.24 -1.43
CA LEU A 118 5.08 -2.92 -2.73
C LEU A 118 4.89 -4.44 -2.61
N LEU A 119 4.95 -4.97 -1.40
CA LEU A 119 4.91 -6.40 -1.12
C LEU A 119 3.50 -6.93 -0.86
N CYS A 120 2.50 -6.04 -0.79
CA CYS A 120 1.09 -6.40 -0.64
C CYS A 120 0.19 -5.37 -1.30
N TRP A 121 -1.05 -5.78 -1.61
CA TRP A 121 -2.10 -4.93 -2.15
C TRP A 121 -3.01 -4.41 -1.03
N GLY A 122 -3.62 -3.24 -1.24
CA GLY A 122 -4.61 -2.66 -0.33
C GLY A 122 -4.02 -2.06 0.95
N ASN A 123 -2.70 -2.00 1.08
CA ASN A 123 -2.05 -1.31 2.19
C ASN A 123 -1.77 0.15 1.80
N ARG A 124 -2.63 1.05 2.24
CA ARG A 124 -2.51 2.50 2.03
C ARG A 124 -1.28 3.13 2.71
N GLY A 125 -0.54 2.37 3.47
CA GLY A 125 0.61 2.84 4.24
C GLY A 125 0.25 3.73 5.43
N VAL A 126 -1.04 4.00 5.67
CA VAL A 126 -1.49 4.88 6.75
C VAL A 126 -2.60 4.20 7.53
N ALA A 127 -2.39 4.00 8.82
CA ALA A 127 -3.41 3.62 9.75
C ALA A 127 -3.73 4.81 10.67
N VAL A 128 -5.01 5.06 10.90
CA VAL A 128 -5.49 6.11 11.78
C VAL A 128 -6.19 5.47 12.97
N ARG A 129 -5.82 5.91 14.17
CA ARG A 129 -6.38 5.42 15.42
C ARG A 129 -7.91 5.49 15.41
N GLN A 130 -8.56 4.45 15.90
CA GLN A 130 -10.01 4.40 16.03
C GLN A 130 -10.55 5.62 16.82
N GLY A 131 -11.66 6.18 16.35
CA GLY A 131 -12.28 7.36 16.93
C GLY A 131 -11.72 8.70 16.45
N ILE A 132 -10.64 8.69 15.65
CA ILE A 132 -10.08 9.91 15.02
C ILE A 132 -10.56 9.98 13.58
N LYS A 133 -10.98 11.18 13.17
CA LYS A 133 -11.38 11.43 11.78
C LYS A 133 -10.15 11.46 10.88
N PRO A 134 -10.07 10.58 9.87
CA PRO A 134 -8.90 10.50 8.97
C PRO A 134 -8.54 11.86 8.35
N GLU A 135 -9.52 12.64 7.94
CA GLU A 135 -9.30 13.94 7.29
C GLU A 135 -8.49 14.91 8.15
N THR A 136 -8.57 14.78 9.48
CA THR A 136 -7.81 15.64 10.41
C THR A 136 -6.35 15.22 10.55
N VAL A 137 -6.00 14.01 10.11
CA VAL A 137 -4.66 13.41 10.23
C VAL A 137 -3.85 13.55 8.94
N TRP A 138 -4.49 13.60 7.79
CA TRP A 138 -3.81 13.67 6.49
C TRP A 138 -2.83 14.84 6.33
N PRO A 139 -3.04 16.04 6.88
CA PRO A 139 -2.01 17.08 6.89
C PRO A 139 -0.71 16.62 7.57
N SER A 140 -0.83 15.90 8.70
CA SER A 140 0.33 15.36 9.43
C SER A 140 0.98 14.18 8.69
N VAL A 141 0.18 13.37 7.98
CA VAL A 141 0.71 12.34 7.07
C VAL A 141 1.56 12.97 5.96
N ALA A 142 1.05 14.01 5.30
CA ALA A 142 1.79 14.73 4.28
C ALA A 142 3.07 15.37 4.85
N GLU A 143 3.02 15.92 6.07
CA GLU A 143 4.20 16.45 6.75
C GLU A 143 5.21 15.34 7.08
N ALA A 144 4.77 14.17 7.57
CA ALA A 144 5.64 13.04 7.86
C ALA A 144 6.38 12.56 6.60
N ILE A 145 5.64 12.37 5.50
CA ILE A 145 6.22 12.00 4.20
C ILE A 145 7.24 13.05 3.74
N TYR A 146 6.90 14.33 3.86
CA TYR A 146 7.81 15.41 3.51
C TYR A 146 9.10 15.40 4.35
N ARG A 147 9.00 15.18 5.66
CA ARG A 147 10.16 15.14 6.57
C ARG A 147 11.10 13.98 6.23
N VAL A 148 10.56 12.77 6.00
CA VAL A 148 11.35 11.61 5.58
C VAL A 148 11.99 11.84 4.21
N ARG A 149 11.23 12.33 3.24
CA ARG A 149 11.74 12.68 1.92
C ARG A 149 12.87 13.72 2.00
N ARG A 150 12.69 14.76 2.82
CA ARG A 150 13.71 15.80 2.98
C ARG A 150 14.99 15.25 3.57
N SER A 151 14.89 14.37 4.57
CA SER A 151 16.03 13.68 5.15
C SER A 151 16.76 12.84 4.09
N ALA A 152 16.02 12.04 3.32
CA ALA A 152 16.57 11.26 2.22
C ALA A 152 17.17 12.12 1.10
N ARG A 153 16.57 13.27 0.77
CA ARG A 153 17.07 14.18 -0.26
C ARG A 153 18.35 14.89 0.14
N LEU A 154 18.56 15.16 1.42
CA LEU A 154 19.81 15.72 1.92
C LEU A 154 20.98 14.73 1.76
N SER A 155 20.66 13.44 1.69
CA SER A 155 21.59 12.38 1.29
C SER A 155 21.64 12.13 -0.24
N GLY A 156 20.91 12.92 -1.05
CA GLY A 156 20.98 12.90 -2.52
C GLY A 156 20.03 11.91 -3.21
N GLU A 157 18.90 11.48 -2.61
CA GLU A 157 18.47 10.12 -2.90
C GLU A 157 16.97 9.88 -3.09
N THR A 158 16.14 10.85 -3.48
CA THR A 158 14.71 10.57 -3.77
C THR A 158 14.21 11.37 -4.95
N ASP A 159 13.82 10.68 -6.03
CA ASP A 159 13.31 11.30 -7.25
C ASP A 159 11.79 11.42 -7.24
N PHE A 160 11.11 10.38 -6.79
CA PHE A 160 9.64 10.31 -6.78
C PHE A 160 9.09 9.96 -5.40
N VAL A 161 7.89 10.47 -5.12
CA VAL A 161 7.07 10.09 -3.96
C VAL A 161 5.75 9.55 -4.46
N LEU A 162 5.40 8.34 -4.04
CA LEU A 162 4.16 7.66 -4.38
C LEU A 162 3.37 7.36 -3.10
N VAL A 163 2.11 7.79 -3.05
CA VAL A 163 1.16 7.37 -2.02
C VAL A 163 0.20 6.39 -2.67
N ARG A 164 0.21 5.13 -2.23
CA ARG A 164 -0.49 4.03 -2.89
C ARG A 164 -1.86 3.75 -2.30
N ASP A 165 -2.66 3.09 -3.13
CA ASP A 165 -3.90 2.40 -2.76
C ASP A 165 -4.92 3.33 -2.06
N LEU A 166 -4.97 4.60 -2.48
CA LEU A 166 -6.01 5.53 -2.06
C LEU A 166 -7.29 5.23 -2.86
N PRO A 167 -8.45 5.13 -2.19
CA PRO A 167 -9.72 4.96 -2.91
C PRO A 167 -9.97 6.14 -3.86
N SER A 168 -10.46 5.84 -5.05
CA SER A 168 -10.94 6.87 -5.98
C SER A 168 -12.01 7.74 -5.31
N ALA A 169 -11.94 9.05 -5.54
CA ALA A 169 -12.86 10.04 -4.97
C ALA A 169 -12.92 10.09 -3.43
N HIS A 170 -11.91 9.59 -2.72
CA HIS A 170 -11.85 9.72 -1.27
C HIS A 170 -11.38 11.13 -0.86
N PRO A 171 -11.93 11.72 0.24
CA PRO A 171 -11.51 13.04 0.74
C PRO A 171 -9.99 13.15 0.95
N ASP A 172 -9.33 12.05 1.27
CA ASP A 172 -7.89 11.97 1.51
C ASP A 172 -7.07 12.37 0.28
N SER A 173 -7.48 11.95 -0.92
CA SER A 173 -6.78 12.30 -2.17
C SER A 173 -6.87 13.80 -2.46
N ALA A 174 -8.01 14.42 -2.19
CA ALA A 174 -8.21 15.86 -2.36
C ALA A 174 -7.28 16.68 -1.44
N ILE A 175 -7.06 16.22 -0.21
CA ILE A 175 -6.13 16.87 0.72
C ILE A 175 -4.69 16.81 0.18
N LEU A 176 -4.26 15.67 -0.37
CA LEU A 176 -2.92 15.53 -0.93
C LEU A 176 -2.67 16.45 -2.14
N GLU A 177 -3.71 16.80 -2.90
CA GLU A 177 -3.58 17.79 -3.97
C GLU A 177 -3.14 19.16 -3.48
N ASP A 178 -3.57 19.58 -2.28
CA ASP A 178 -3.13 20.82 -1.64
C ASP A 178 -1.62 20.81 -1.31
N TYR A 179 -1.05 19.60 -1.19
CA TYR A 179 0.39 19.38 -1.02
C TYR A 179 1.13 19.14 -2.34
N SER A 180 0.49 19.40 -3.48
CA SER A 180 1.03 19.23 -4.84
C SER A 180 1.28 17.79 -5.26
N TYR A 181 0.54 16.85 -4.71
CA TYR A 181 0.44 15.52 -5.30
C TYR A 181 -0.53 15.57 -6.48
N SER A 182 -0.30 14.70 -7.44
CA SER A 182 -1.20 14.47 -8.57
C SER A 182 -1.75 13.06 -8.47
N THR A 183 -3.04 12.89 -8.70
CA THR A 183 -3.68 11.57 -8.74
C THR A 183 -3.36 10.88 -10.07
N VAL A 184 -3.03 9.60 -9.98
CA VAL A 184 -2.88 8.71 -11.14
C VAL A 184 -3.84 7.56 -10.93
N ASP A 185 -4.79 7.40 -11.84
CA ASP A 185 -5.71 6.26 -11.83
C ASP A 185 -4.97 5.01 -12.28
N VAL A 186 -5.12 3.95 -11.51
CA VAL A 186 -4.64 2.60 -11.82
C VAL A 186 -5.82 1.70 -12.14
N GLU A 187 -5.56 0.44 -12.47
CA GLU A 187 -6.60 -0.54 -12.73
C GLU A 187 -7.60 -0.64 -11.56
N ALA A 188 -8.86 -0.86 -11.89
CA ALA A 188 -9.94 -0.92 -10.91
C ALA A 188 -9.85 -2.20 -10.06
N ASP A 189 -9.94 -2.05 -8.75
CA ASP A 189 -10.11 -3.17 -7.84
C ASP A 189 -11.53 -3.74 -7.97
N MET A 190 -11.61 -5.06 -8.09
CA MET A 190 -12.88 -5.76 -8.13
C MET A 190 -13.28 -6.22 -6.73
N VAL A 191 -14.30 -5.58 -6.17
CA VAL A 191 -14.78 -5.88 -4.81
C VAL A 191 -16.11 -6.61 -4.87
N LEU A 192 -16.18 -7.81 -4.28
CA LEU A 192 -17.41 -8.56 -4.09
C LEU A 192 -17.94 -8.34 -2.68
N ASN A 193 -19.10 -7.68 -2.55
CA ASN A 193 -19.75 -7.49 -1.26
C ASN A 193 -20.58 -8.71 -0.88
N LEU A 194 -20.18 -9.42 0.18
CA LEU A 194 -20.85 -10.65 0.63
C LEU A 194 -22.01 -10.42 1.61
N ARG A 195 -22.33 -9.17 1.96
CA ARG A 195 -23.29 -8.86 3.04
C ARG A 195 -24.73 -9.29 2.74
N ASP A 196 -25.08 -9.38 1.46
CA ASP A 196 -26.45 -9.65 1.01
C ASP A 196 -26.74 -11.15 0.88
N TRP A 197 -25.74 -12.01 0.96
CA TRP A 197 -25.86 -13.46 0.81
C TRP A 197 -25.55 -14.18 2.10
N LYS A 198 -26.43 -15.12 2.48
CA LYS A 198 -26.29 -15.97 3.65
C LYS A 198 -25.70 -17.33 3.30
N SER A 199 -25.72 -17.69 2.02
CA SER A 199 -25.22 -18.97 1.50
C SER A 199 -24.65 -18.80 0.09
N TYR A 200 -23.90 -19.83 -0.35
CA TYR A 200 -23.43 -19.88 -1.74
C TYR A 200 -24.59 -20.02 -2.74
N ASP A 201 -25.68 -20.67 -2.34
CA ASP A 201 -26.88 -20.77 -3.19
C ASP A 201 -27.57 -19.43 -3.38
N ASP A 202 -27.60 -18.56 -2.37
CA ASP A 202 -28.08 -17.18 -2.50
C ASP A 202 -27.24 -16.41 -3.51
N TYR A 203 -25.92 -16.52 -3.42
CA TYR A 203 -25.00 -15.95 -4.40
C TYR A 203 -25.29 -16.46 -5.81
N LEU A 204 -25.36 -17.79 -5.99
CA LEU A 204 -25.70 -18.39 -7.30
C LEU A 204 -27.05 -17.90 -7.81
N GLY A 205 -28.04 -17.75 -6.92
CA GLY A 205 -29.36 -17.22 -7.24
C GLY A 205 -29.32 -15.80 -7.80
N SER A 206 -28.42 -14.97 -7.30
CA SER A 206 -28.25 -13.57 -7.73
C SER A 206 -27.59 -13.43 -9.11
N LEU A 207 -26.86 -14.46 -9.58
CA LEU A 207 -26.16 -14.42 -10.86
C LEU A 207 -27.12 -14.57 -12.04
N GLN A 208 -26.80 -13.91 -13.16
CA GLN A 208 -27.44 -14.19 -14.45
C GLN A 208 -27.22 -15.65 -14.86
N SER A 209 -28.19 -16.23 -15.59
CA SER A 209 -28.21 -17.65 -15.96
C SER A 209 -26.89 -18.15 -16.56
N LYS A 210 -26.23 -17.36 -17.40
CA LYS A 210 -24.93 -17.67 -18.02
C LYS A 210 -23.84 -17.89 -16.97
N TYR A 211 -23.71 -16.96 -16.03
CA TYR A 211 -22.67 -17.02 -15.00
C TYR A 211 -22.98 -18.09 -13.93
N ARG A 212 -24.26 -18.25 -13.58
CA ARG A 212 -24.72 -19.32 -12.70
C ARG A 212 -24.39 -20.70 -13.25
N LYS A 213 -24.62 -20.91 -14.56
CA LYS A 213 -24.25 -22.17 -15.24
C LYS A 213 -22.74 -22.39 -15.18
N ALA A 214 -21.94 -21.39 -15.53
CA ALA A 214 -20.49 -21.48 -15.50
C ALA A 214 -19.96 -21.83 -14.10
N ALA A 215 -20.49 -21.19 -13.04
CA ALA A 215 -20.10 -21.51 -11.66
C ALA A 215 -20.45 -22.95 -11.27
N LYS A 216 -21.66 -23.43 -11.65
CA LYS A 216 -22.05 -24.84 -11.40
C LYS A 216 -21.20 -25.83 -12.20
N ASP A 217 -20.82 -25.51 -13.43
CA ASP A 217 -19.96 -26.34 -14.26
C ASP A 217 -18.54 -26.45 -13.65
N VAL A 218 -18.00 -25.39 -13.07
CA VAL A 218 -16.72 -25.42 -12.33
C VAL A 218 -16.79 -26.38 -11.17
N LEU A 219 -17.80 -26.30 -10.30
CA LEU A 219 -17.97 -27.21 -9.16
C LEU A 219 -18.12 -28.67 -9.62
N LYS A 220 -18.88 -28.90 -10.67
CA LYS A 220 -19.03 -30.23 -11.24
C LYS A 220 -17.72 -30.81 -11.77
N ASN A 221 -16.88 -29.96 -12.40
CA ASN A 221 -15.59 -30.37 -12.92
C ASN A 221 -14.60 -30.69 -11.78
N ILE A 222 -14.58 -29.88 -10.72
CA ILE A 222 -13.78 -30.13 -9.50
C ILE A 222 -14.16 -31.49 -8.90
N SER A 223 -15.46 -31.73 -8.71
CA SER A 223 -15.96 -33.00 -8.16
C SER A 223 -15.62 -34.18 -9.07
N LYS A 224 -15.77 -34.05 -10.40
CA LYS A 224 -15.40 -35.11 -11.35
C LYS A 224 -13.91 -35.43 -11.38
N ALA A 225 -13.07 -34.40 -11.15
CA ALA A 225 -11.62 -34.56 -11.09
C ALA A 225 -11.14 -35.16 -9.75
N GLY A 226 -12.05 -35.45 -8.81
CA GLY A 226 -11.70 -35.96 -7.49
C GLY A 226 -10.94 -34.97 -6.62
N CYS A 227 -11.01 -33.64 -6.95
CA CYS A 227 -10.37 -32.62 -6.14
C CYS A 227 -11.14 -32.43 -4.84
N VAL A 228 -10.40 -32.31 -3.74
CA VAL A 228 -10.93 -31.99 -2.42
C VAL A 228 -10.44 -30.60 -2.04
N VAL A 229 -11.32 -29.82 -1.43
CA VAL A 229 -10.98 -28.49 -0.88
C VAL A 229 -10.93 -28.65 0.63
N GLU A 230 -9.77 -28.40 1.21
CA GLU A 230 -9.52 -28.53 2.64
C GLU A 230 -8.98 -27.21 3.19
N GLU A 231 -9.31 -26.91 4.44
CA GLU A 231 -8.67 -25.81 5.18
C GLU A 231 -7.34 -26.33 5.74
N LEU A 232 -6.25 -25.67 5.40
CA LEU A 232 -4.92 -26.08 5.82
C LEU A 232 -4.66 -25.61 7.25
N ALA A 233 -4.73 -26.51 8.22
CA ALA A 233 -4.46 -26.23 9.62
C ALA A 233 -2.96 -26.23 9.96
N ASP A 234 -2.18 -27.08 9.31
CA ASP A 234 -0.73 -27.19 9.47
C ASP A 234 -0.02 -26.60 8.24
N PHE A 235 0.31 -25.32 8.33
CA PHE A 235 0.96 -24.58 7.24
C PHE A 235 2.44 -24.98 7.08
N GLU A 236 3.11 -25.29 8.19
CA GLU A 236 4.56 -25.55 8.21
C GLU A 236 4.93 -26.79 7.40
N SER A 237 4.15 -27.87 7.51
CA SER A 237 4.43 -29.11 6.76
C SER A 237 4.23 -28.97 5.25
N TYR A 238 3.53 -27.94 4.77
CA TYR A 238 3.28 -27.69 3.36
C TYR A 238 4.08 -26.52 2.79
N GLU A 239 4.88 -25.82 3.58
CA GLU A 239 5.59 -24.60 3.18
C GLU A 239 6.38 -24.77 1.89
N GLN A 240 7.22 -25.81 1.81
CA GLN A 240 8.04 -26.07 0.63
C GLN A 240 7.19 -26.35 -0.61
N ARG A 241 6.11 -27.11 -0.45
CA ARG A 241 5.20 -27.42 -1.56
C ARG A 241 4.44 -26.21 -2.06
N LEU A 242 3.98 -25.35 -1.16
CA LEU A 242 3.33 -24.09 -1.49
C LEU A 242 4.29 -23.14 -2.22
N PHE A 243 5.54 -23.07 -1.78
CA PHE A 243 6.56 -22.27 -2.44
C PHE A 243 6.87 -22.77 -3.87
N GLU A 244 6.99 -24.08 -4.07
CA GLU A 244 7.16 -24.68 -5.40
C GLU A 244 5.98 -24.34 -6.33
N LEU A 245 4.75 -24.49 -5.84
CA LEU A 245 3.54 -24.15 -6.61
C LEU A 245 3.50 -22.66 -6.96
N TYR A 246 3.85 -21.79 -6.02
CA TYR A 246 3.95 -20.33 -6.26
C TYR A 246 4.99 -20.02 -7.34
N ARG A 247 6.17 -20.63 -7.29
CA ARG A 247 7.19 -20.49 -8.34
C ARG A 247 6.68 -20.86 -9.71
N LEU A 248 5.99 -22.01 -9.84
CA LEU A 248 5.41 -22.44 -11.11
C LEU A 248 4.39 -21.45 -11.67
N VAL A 249 3.65 -20.76 -10.82
CA VAL A 249 2.73 -19.68 -11.24
C VAL A 249 3.51 -18.49 -11.77
N LEU A 250 4.55 -18.05 -11.05
CA LEU A 250 5.40 -16.94 -11.49
C LEU A 250 6.07 -17.21 -12.84
N GLU A 251 6.63 -18.41 -13.03
CA GLU A 251 7.28 -18.81 -14.30
C GLU A 251 6.32 -18.83 -15.51
N ARG A 252 5.00 -18.89 -15.26
CA ARG A 252 3.98 -18.81 -16.32
C ARG A 252 3.55 -17.39 -16.67
N ILE A 253 3.69 -16.48 -15.72
CA ILE A 253 3.19 -15.09 -15.87
C ILE A 253 4.29 -14.20 -16.46
N PHE A 254 5.54 -14.49 -16.16
CA PHE A 254 6.72 -13.72 -16.58
C PHE A 254 7.64 -14.50 -17.50
#